data_a698f9fdb8d5e0d939347413f056cfba
#
_entry.id   a698f9fdb8d5e0d939347413f056cfba
#
_cell.length_a   1.000
_cell.length_b   1.000
_cell.length_c   1.000
_cell.angle_alpha   90.00
_cell.angle_beta   90.00
_cell.angle_gamma   90.00
#
_symmetry.space_group_name_H-M   'P 1'
#
loop_
_entity.id
_entity.type
_entity.pdbx_description
1 polymer ?
#
loop_
_entity_poly.entity_id
_entity_poly.type
_entity_poly.pdbx_seq_one_letter_code
_entity_poly.pdbx_strand_id
1 'polypeptide(L)'
;MQARSSFILFSLFIILCSTYASGKVITGAERMDQYLPLIKGKRVGMVVNHTSIVGTEHVHLLDTLLKQKINIVKVFAPEHGFRGNADAGETVKDGKDSRTGIPIVSLYGNNKKPTAAQLKDIDVIVFDIQDVGARFYTYISTMYYVMEACAENKKEMIVLDRPNPCDYVEGPVLKAGYKSFVGMLPLPVL
;
A
#
# COMPACT_ATOMS: atom_id res chain seq x y z
N MET A 1 -13.00 52.96 28.22
CA MET A 1 -12.36 52.70 26.92
C MET A 1 -11.39 51.52 26.90
N GLN A 2 -11.11 50.83 28.01
CA GLN A 2 -10.15 49.69 28.04
C GLN A 2 -10.73 48.33 27.61
N ALA A 3 -12.03 48.12 27.68
CA ALA A 3 -12.65 46.80 27.35
C ALA A 3 -12.64 46.45 25.85
N ARG A 4 -12.62 47.44 24.95
CA ARG A 4 -12.65 47.21 23.50
C ARG A 4 -11.30 46.73 22.95
N SER A 5 -10.18 47.14 23.51
CA SER A 5 -8.84 46.71 23.07
C SER A 5 -8.56 45.24 23.43
N SER A 6 -9.03 44.76 24.59
CA SER A 6 -8.85 43.37 25.02
C SER A 6 -9.62 42.38 24.14
N PHE A 7 -10.79 42.77 23.69
CA PHE A 7 -11.61 41.93 22.79
C PHE A 7 -10.98 41.75 21.39
N ILE A 8 -10.39 42.82 20.87
CA ILE A 8 -9.71 42.79 19.56
C ILE A 8 -8.45 41.94 19.64
N LEU A 9 -7.67 42.03 20.71
CA LEU A 9 -6.49 41.20 20.94
C LEU A 9 -6.84 39.70 21.06
N PHE A 10 -7.92 39.39 21.77
CA PHE A 10 -8.38 38.02 21.96
C PHE A 10 -8.92 37.40 20.62
N SER A 11 -9.65 38.19 19.84
CA SER A 11 -10.10 37.80 18.51
C SER A 11 -8.95 37.60 17.52
N LEU A 12 -7.92 38.44 17.59
CA LEU A 12 -6.72 38.29 16.75
C LEU A 12 -5.92 37.04 17.12
N PHE A 13 -5.84 36.69 18.41
CA PHE A 13 -5.17 35.47 18.89
C PHE A 13 -5.90 34.20 18.43
N ILE A 14 -7.24 34.18 18.42
CA ILE A 14 -8.04 33.08 17.91
C ILE A 14 -7.86 32.89 16.40
N ILE A 15 -7.75 33.99 15.65
CA ILE A 15 -7.50 33.92 14.19
C ILE A 15 -6.07 33.42 13.88
N LEU A 16 -5.09 33.79 14.69
CA LEU A 16 -3.71 33.28 14.52
C LEU A 16 -3.57 31.79 14.88
N CYS A 17 -4.38 31.27 15.82
CA CYS A 17 -4.35 29.85 16.19
C CYS A 17 -5.07 28.95 15.19
N SER A 18 -5.86 29.48 14.26
CA SER A 18 -6.61 28.68 13.29
C SER A 18 -5.88 28.41 11.99
N THR A 19 -4.66 28.87 11.80
CA THR A 19 -3.81 28.46 10.67
C THR A 19 -2.96 27.23 11.02
N TYR A 20 -3.59 26.16 11.49
CA TYR A 20 -2.95 24.87 11.33
C TYR A 20 -2.89 24.58 9.83
N ALA A 21 -1.74 24.86 9.24
CA ALA A 21 -1.43 24.37 7.92
C ALA A 21 -1.56 22.85 7.98
N SER A 22 -2.66 22.32 7.44
CA SER A 22 -2.78 20.89 7.19
C SER A 22 -1.64 20.54 6.25
N GLY A 23 -0.53 20.05 6.81
CA GLY A 23 0.61 19.63 6.03
C GLY A 23 0.14 18.58 5.03
N LYS A 24 0.41 18.77 3.74
CA LYS A 24 0.13 17.76 2.73
C LYS A 24 0.81 16.46 3.14
N VAL A 25 0.04 15.40 3.33
CA VAL A 25 0.60 14.07 3.57
C VAL A 25 1.35 13.63 2.32
N ILE A 26 2.62 13.29 2.47
CA ILE A 26 3.47 12.73 1.42
C ILE A 26 3.54 11.23 1.65
N THR A 27 2.98 10.45 0.74
CA THR A 27 2.98 8.98 0.82
C THR A 27 4.38 8.42 0.58
N GLY A 28 4.64 7.18 1.02
CA GLY A 28 5.89 6.48 0.73
C GLY A 28 6.18 6.41 -0.76
N ALA A 29 5.16 6.23 -1.60
CA ALA A 29 5.28 6.18 -3.05
C ALA A 29 5.75 7.53 -3.67
N GLU A 30 5.47 8.66 -3.02
CA GLU A 30 5.93 9.98 -3.46
C GLU A 30 7.37 10.30 -3.02
N ARG A 31 7.97 9.51 -2.11
CA ARG A 31 9.35 9.68 -1.60
C ARG A 31 10.36 8.93 -2.48
N MET A 32 10.33 9.19 -3.79
CA MET A 32 11.16 8.47 -4.77
C MET A 32 12.66 8.63 -4.52
N ASP A 33 13.09 9.76 -4.01
CA ASP A 33 14.47 10.02 -3.61
C ASP A 33 15.00 9.03 -2.58
N GLN A 34 14.13 8.49 -1.72
CA GLN A 34 14.50 7.56 -0.67
C GLN A 34 14.57 6.11 -1.15
N TYR A 35 13.62 5.65 -1.97
CA TYR A 35 13.56 4.23 -2.33
C TYR A 35 14.09 3.90 -3.72
N LEU A 36 14.12 4.82 -4.69
CA LEU A 36 14.69 4.54 -6.01
C LEU A 36 16.13 4.04 -5.96
N PRO A 37 17.04 4.61 -5.12
CA PRO A 37 18.39 4.08 -4.98
C PRO A 37 18.44 2.61 -4.52
N LEU A 38 17.44 2.17 -3.73
CA LEU A 38 17.37 0.83 -3.18
C LEU A 38 16.92 -0.22 -4.20
N ILE A 39 16.19 0.19 -5.26
CA ILE A 39 15.62 -0.71 -6.27
C ILE A 39 16.28 -0.59 -7.65
N LYS A 40 17.08 0.45 -7.87
CA LYS A 40 17.78 0.66 -9.15
C LYS A 40 18.76 -0.46 -9.44
N GLY A 41 18.69 -1.02 -10.64
CA GLY A 41 19.53 -2.14 -11.07
C GLY A 41 19.08 -3.51 -10.56
N LYS A 42 18.04 -3.59 -9.72
CA LYS A 42 17.45 -4.84 -9.24
C LYS A 42 16.26 -5.27 -10.10
N ARG A 43 15.97 -6.57 -10.06
CA ARG A 43 14.73 -7.14 -10.61
C ARG A 43 13.62 -6.96 -9.58
N VAL A 44 12.66 -6.11 -9.90
CA VAL A 44 11.63 -5.67 -8.95
C VAL A 44 10.32 -6.42 -9.20
N GLY A 45 9.77 -7.06 -8.16
CA GLY A 45 8.37 -7.46 -8.10
C GLY A 45 7.56 -6.37 -7.40
N MET A 46 6.36 -6.12 -7.84
CA MET A 46 5.47 -5.14 -7.19
C MET A 46 4.23 -5.81 -6.65
N VAL A 47 3.81 -5.46 -5.44
CA VAL A 47 2.50 -5.80 -4.89
C VAL A 47 1.69 -4.52 -4.82
N VAL A 48 0.77 -4.36 -5.75
CA VAL A 48 0.06 -3.10 -6.02
C VAL A 48 -1.36 -3.35 -6.46
N ASN A 49 -2.22 -2.35 -6.30
CA ASN A 49 -3.58 -2.33 -6.82
C ASN A 49 -3.94 -0.94 -7.38
N HIS A 50 -5.21 -0.68 -7.65
CA HIS A 50 -5.68 0.61 -8.18
C HIS A 50 -5.39 1.82 -7.27
N THR A 51 -5.14 1.60 -5.98
CA THR A 51 -4.79 2.69 -5.04
C THR A 51 -3.33 3.11 -5.09
N SER A 52 -2.49 2.37 -5.81
CA SER A 52 -1.06 2.61 -5.94
C SER A 52 -0.78 3.76 -6.93
N ILE A 53 -1.21 4.96 -6.57
CA ILE A 53 -1.14 6.17 -7.40
C ILE A 53 -0.20 7.21 -6.80
N VAL A 54 0.42 8.02 -7.64
CA VAL A 54 1.45 9.02 -7.30
C VAL A 54 1.11 10.37 -7.92
N GLY A 55 1.34 11.42 -7.15
CA GLY A 55 1.20 12.81 -7.57
C GLY A 55 -0.25 13.24 -7.78
N THR A 56 -0.41 14.50 -8.22
CA THR A 56 -1.72 15.12 -8.47
C THR A 56 -2.44 14.55 -9.68
N GLU A 57 -1.71 14.00 -10.63
CA GLU A 57 -2.24 13.37 -11.84
C GLU A 57 -2.68 11.91 -11.61
N HIS A 58 -2.56 11.40 -10.38
CA HIS A 58 -2.95 10.07 -9.99
C HIS A 58 -2.38 8.97 -10.90
N VAL A 59 -1.10 9.14 -11.32
CA VAL A 59 -0.42 8.16 -12.18
C VAL A 59 -0.14 6.89 -11.38
N HIS A 60 -0.43 5.72 -11.94
CA HIS A 60 -0.15 4.46 -11.26
C HIS A 60 1.36 4.28 -11.04
N LEU A 61 1.75 3.79 -9.84
CA LEU A 61 3.15 3.64 -9.45
C LEU A 61 3.95 2.77 -10.44
N LEU A 62 3.37 1.69 -10.97
CA LEU A 62 4.01 0.88 -12.00
C LEU A 62 4.43 1.74 -13.20
N ASP A 63 3.51 2.54 -13.72
CA ASP A 63 3.76 3.38 -14.90
C ASP A 63 4.84 4.44 -14.58
N THR A 64 4.84 4.96 -13.35
CA THR A 64 5.85 5.90 -12.86
C THR A 64 7.24 5.26 -12.78
N LEU A 65 7.35 4.07 -12.20
CA LEU A 65 8.63 3.37 -12.06
C LEU A 65 9.18 2.89 -13.41
N LEU A 66 8.34 2.50 -14.35
CA LEU A 66 8.76 2.19 -15.72
C LEU A 66 9.33 3.41 -16.44
N LYS A 67 8.74 4.61 -16.26
CA LYS A 67 9.32 5.89 -16.77
C LYS A 67 10.70 6.17 -16.15
N GLN A 68 10.93 5.76 -14.90
CA GLN A 68 12.23 5.84 -14.22
C GLN A 68 13.21 4.73 -14.65
N LYS A 69 12.84 3.90 -15.63
CA LYS A 69 13.65 2.77 -16.14
C LYS A 69 13.96 1.72 -15.08
N ILE A 70 13.08 1.56 -14.09
CA ILE A 70 13.19 0.47 -13.12
C ILE A 70 12.78 -0.84 -13.80
N ASN A 71 13.55 -1.89 -13.56
CA ASN A 71 13.32 -3.21 -14.13
C ASN A 71 12.20 -3.94 -13.34
N ILE A 72 10.95 -3.70 -13.70
CA ILE A 72 9.80 -4.39 -13.13
C ILE A 72 9.59 -5.70 -13.88
N VAL A 73 9.77 -6.82 -13.20
CA VAL A 73 9.67 -8.15 -13.82
C VAL A 73 8.29 -8.80 -13.62
N LYS A 74 7.55 -8.38 -12.59
CA LYS A 74 6.27 -9.00 -12.24
C LYS A 74 5.44 -8.10 -11.33
N VAL A 75 4.13 -8.17 -11.47
CA VAL A 75 3.15 -7.59 -10.54
C VAL A 75 2.40 -8.73 -9.84
N PHE A 76 2.28 -8.65 -8.54
CA PHE A 76 1.40 -9.47 -7.72
C PHE A 76 0.13 -8.68 -7.44
N ALA A 77 -1.01 -9.18 -7.88
CA ALA A 77 -2.30 -8.53 -7.75
C ALA A 77 -3.11 -9.15 -6.61
N PRO A 78 -3.48 -8.37 -5.57
CA PRO A 78 -4.36 -8.84 -4.51
C PRO A 78 -5.81 -8.92 -4.98
N GLU A 79 -6.73 -9.16 -4.05
CA GLU A 79 -8.17 -9.03 -4.27
C GLU A 79 -8.51 -7.72 -4.98
N HIS A 80 -9.51 -7.70 -5.84
CA HIS A 80 -9.91 -6.63 -6.77
C HIS A 80 -8.93 -6.38 -7.92
N GLY A 81 -7.83 -7.09 -8.00
CA GLY A 81 -6.91 -7.02 -9.14
C GLY A 81 -5.97 -5.82 -9.12
N PHE A 82 -5.09 -5.80 -10.10
CA PHE A 82 -4.01 -4.82 -10.18
C PHE A 82 -4.50 -3.40 -10.55
N ARG A 83 -5.44 -3.27 -11.48
CA ARG A 83 -5.97 -1.96 -11.91
C ARG A 83 -7.42 -1.70 -11.46
N GLY A 84 -7.93 -2.52 -10.52
CA GLY A 84 -9.29 -2.35 -9.97
C GLY A 84 -10.41 -2.74 -10.92
N ASN A 85 -10.16 -3.67 -11.83
CA ASN A 85 -11.14 -4.09 -12.83
C ASN A 85 -11.94 -5.34 -12.39
N ALA A 86 -11.68 -5.88 -11.21
CA ALA A 86 -12.38 -7.04 -10.68
C ALA A 86 -13.31 -6.62 -9.51
N ASP A 87 -14.52 -7.13 -9.53
CA ASP A 87 -15.52 -6.92 -8.48
C ASP A 87 -15.15 -7.68 -7.18
N ALA A 88 -15.84 -7.37 -6.08
CA ALA A 88 -15.64 -8.05 -4.81
C ALA A 88 -15.95 -9.56 -4.95
N GLY A 89 -14.98 -10.40 -4.59
CA GLY A 89 -15.11 -11.85 -4.74
C GLY A 89 -14.87 -12.40 -6.16
N GLU A 90 -14.64 -11.53 -7.15
CA GLU A 90 -14.30 -11.96 -8.50
C GLU A 90 -12.90 -12.59 -8.56
N THR A 91 -12.75 -13.64 -9.35
CA THR A 91 -11.47 -14.33 -9.48
C THR A 91 -10.45 -13.48 -10.25
N VAL A 92 -9.42 -13.02 -9.58
CA VAL A 92 -8.25 -12.40 -10.20
C VAL A 92 -7.38 -13.49 -10.79
N LYS A 93 -7.22 -13.50 -12.12
CA LYS A 93 -6.44 -14.51 -12.85
C LYS A 93 -5.02 -14.01 -13.12
N ASP A 94 -4.09 -14.97 -13.24
CA ASP A 94 -2.78 -14.70 -13.80
C ASP A 94 -2.90 -14.22 -15.25
N GLY A 95 -2.00 -13.34 -15.67
CA GLY A 95 -2.05 -12.76 -17.01
C GLY A 95 -0.90 -11.80 -17.28
N LYS A 96 -1.18 -10.83 -18.15
CA LYS A 96 -0.27 -9.72 -18.44
C LYS A 96 -1.05 -8.41 -18.44
N ASP A 97 -0.42 -7.38 -17.92
CA ASP A 97 -0.97 -6.03 -18.03
C ASP A 97 -1.06 -5.61 -19.49
N SER A 98 -2.24 -5.27 -19.95
CA SER A 98 -2.49 -4.92 -21.37
C SER A 98 -1.74 -3.67 -21.85
N ARG A 99 -1.36 -2.78 -20.91
CA ARG A 99 -0.66 -1.53 -21.22
C ARG A 99 0.85 -1.69 -21.30
N THR A 100 1.42 -2.54 -20.46
CA THR A 100 2.88 -2.63 -20.29
C THR A 100 3.44 -4.00 -20.67
N GLY A 101 2.60 -5.03 -20.81
CA GLY A 101 3.02 -6.40 -21.05
C GLY A 101 3.60 -7.12 -19.84
N ILE A 102 3.69 -6.44 -18.69
CA ILE A 102 4.25 -7.00 -17.45
C ILE A 102 3.40 -8.18 -16.96
N PRO A 103 4.01 -9.31 -16.61
CA PRO A 103 3.29 -10.46 -16.05
C PRO A 103 2.59 -10.09 -14.73
N ILE A 104 1.34 -10.57 -14.59
CA ILE A 104 0.53 -10.43 -13.38
C ILE A 104 0.35 -11.81 -12.78
N VAL A 105 0.63 -11.93 -11.49
CA VAL A 105 0.36 -13.11 -10.65
C VAL A 105 -0.72 -12.75 -9.64
N SER A 106 -1.76 -13.55 -9.60
CA SER A 106 -2.83 -13.36 -8.61
C SER A 106 -2.40 -13.82 -7.22
N LEU A 107 -2.65 -12.97 -6.22
CA LEU A 107 -2.58 -13.32 -4.80
C LEU A 107 -3.97 -13.43 -4.18
N TYR A 108 -4.93 -13.95 -4.94
CA TYR A 108 -6.30 -14.15 -4.50
C TYR A 108 -6.75 -15.61 -4.63
N GLY A 109 -7.79 -16.01 -3.90
CA GLY A 109 -8.29 -17.37 -3.90
C GLY A 109 -7.33 -18.34 -3.19
N ASN A 110 -6.84 -19.32 -3.90
CA ASN A 110 -5.97 -20.37 -3.35
C ASN A 110 -4.49 -19.98 -3.27
N ASN A 111 -4.06 -18.93 -3.99
CA ASN A 111 -2.68 -18.46 -4.03
C ASN A 111 -2.54 -17.12 -3.28
N LYS A 112 -2.65 -17.14 -1.96
CA LYS A 112 -2.57 -15.91 -1.13
C LYS A 112 -1.13 -15.49 -0.77
N LYS A 113 -0.18 -16.40 -0.91
CA LYS A 113 1.23 -16.21 -0.57
C LYS A 113 2.08 -16.51 -1.80
N PRO A 114 3.00 -15.61 -2.22
CA PRO A 114 3.91 -15.90 -3.33
C PRO A 114 4.73 -17.16 -3.09
N THR A 115 4.82 -18.01 -4.08
CA THR A 115 5.64 -19.22 -4.03
C THR A 115 7.12 -18.92 -4.32
N ALA A 116 8.03 -19.81 -3.91
CA ALA A 116 9.45 -19.71 -4.23
C ALA A 116 9.70 -19.61 -5.75
N ALA A 117 8.94 -20.34 -6.55
CA ALA A 117 9.03 -20.28 -8.02
C ALA A 117 8.62 -18.92 -8.58
N GLN A 118 7.59 -18.28 -8.00
CA GLN A 118 7.14 -16.95 -8.38
C GLN A 118 8.13 -15.84 -7.98
N LEU A 119 8.94 -16.07 -6.95
CA LEU A 119 9.96 -15.14 -6.45
C LEU A 119 11.36 -15.37 -7.02
N LYS A 120 11.58 -16.43 -7.80
CA LYS A 120 12.92 -16.84 -8.27
C LYS A 120 13.67 -15.74 -9.04
N ASP A 121 12.97 -15.02 -9.88
CA ASP A 121 13.50 -13.97 -10.77
C ASP A 121 13.41 -12.55 -10.16
N ILE A 122 13.13 -12.44 -8.88
CA ILE A 122 12.95 -11.19 -8.14
C ILE A 122 14.11 -11.02 -7.14
N ASP A 123 14.62 -9.80 -7.04
CA ASP A 123 15.61 -9.42 -6.04
C ASP A 123 14.96 -8.67 -4.88
N VAL A 124 13.98 -7.83 -5.18
CA VAL A 124 13.27 -7.00 -4.19
C VAL A 124 11.78 -6.90 -4.53
N ILE A 125 10.94 -6.95 -3.51
CA ILE A 125 9.51 -6.66 -3.61
C ILE A 125 9.23 -5.23 -3.14
N VAL A 126 8.46 -4.50 -3.92
CA VAL A 126 7.89 -3.21 -3.52
C VAL A 126 6.39 -3.39 -3.27
N PHE A 127 5.96 -3.11 -2.06
CA PHE A 127 4.56 -3.14 -1.64
C PHE A 127 4.01 -1.72 -1.54
N ASP A 128 2.93 -1.42 -2.25
CA ASP A 128 2.26 -0.12 -2.23
C ASP A 128 0.75 -0.30 -2.39
N ILE A 129 0.03 -0.35 -1.30
CA ILE A 129 -1.44 -0.47 -1.28
C ILE A 129 -1.97 0.40 -0.14
N GLN A 130 -3.04 1.17 -0.41
CA GLN A 130 -3.79 1.86 0.62
C GLN A 130 -4.66 0.87 1.39
N ASP A 131 -4.38 0.69 2.68
CA ASP A 131 -5.28 0.00 3.60
C ASP A 131 -6.29 0.99 4.19
N VAL A 132 -7.35 0.48 4.81
CA VAL A 132 -8.42 1.26 5.45
C VAL A 132 -8.46 1.08 6.97
N GLY A 133 -7.58 0.24 7.54
CA GLY A 133 -7.49 -0.01 8.97
C GLY A 133 -8.58 -0.95 9.51
N ALA A 134 -9.37 -1.60 8.66
CA ALA A 134 -10.44 -2.50 9.06
C ALA A 134 -10.06 -3.96 8.82
N ARG A 135 -10.37 -4.84 9.79
CA ARG A 135 -9.99 -6.27 9.77
C ARG A 135 -10.47 -7.03 8.53
N PHE A 136 -11.66 -6.71 8.03
CA PHE A 136 -12.25 -7.42 6.90
C PHE A 136 -11.68 -6.98 5.54
N TYR A 137 -10.83 -5.95 5.49
CA TYR A 137 -9.99 -5.66 4.32
C TYR A 137 -8.77 -6.57 4.34
N THR A 138 -8.54 -7.26 3.23
CA THR A 138 -7.57 -8.35 3.15
C THR A 138 -6.13 -7.90 2.88
N TYR A 139 -5.90 -6.60 2.62
CA TYR A 139 -4.60 -6.09 2.19
C TYR A 139 -3.51 -6.22 3.25
N ILE A 140 -3.83 -6.03 4.54
CA ILE A 140 -2.89 -6.28 5.63
C ILE A 140 -2.43 -7.75 5.66
N SER A 141 -3.36 -8.68 5.36
CA SER A 141 -3.03 -10.10 5.25
C SER A 141 -2.17 -10.40 4.03
N THR A 142 -2.44 -9.75 2.89
CA THR A 142 -1.59 -9.83 1.69
C THR A 142 -0.16 -9.37 2.01
N MET A 143 -0.01 -8.23 2.69
CA MET A 143 1.29 -7.72 3.12
C MET A 143 2.05 -8.73 3.98
N TYR A 144 1.38 -9.29 4.98
CA TYR A 144 1.98 -10.28 5.86
C TYR A 144 2.46 -11.53 5.10
N TYR A 145 1.63 -12.11 4.24
CA TYR A 145 2.01 -13.28 3.45
C TYR A 145 3.15 -13.01 2.47
N VAL A 146 3.20 -11.80 1.91
CA VAL A 146 4.33 -11.38 1.07
C VAL A 146 5.60 -11.23 1.90
N MET A 147 5.54 -10.61 3.09
CA MET A 147 6.67 -10.51 4.02
C MET A 147 7.21 -11.90 4.41
N GLU A 148 6.31 -12.81 4.76
CA GLU A 148 6.66 -14.19 5.11
C GLU A 148 7.35 -14.90 3.93
N ALA A 149 6.78 -14.78 2.71
CA ALA A 149 7.38 -15.34 1.50
C ALA A 149 8.77 -14.74 1.20
N CYS A 150 8.94 -13.43 1.39
CA CYS A 150 10.21 -12.76 1.22
C CYS A 150 11.25 -13.28 2.23
N ALA A 151 10.88 -13.41 3.50
CA ALA A 151 11.77 -13.92 4.54
C ALA A 151 12.22 -15.35 4.25
N GLU A 152 11.28 -16.25 3.90
CA GLU A 152 11.58 -17.64 3.56
C GLU A 152 12.49 -17.80 2.34
N ASN A 153 12.38 -16.88 1.37
CA ASN A 153 13.14 -16.92 0.13
C ASN A 153 14.31 -15.93 0.08
N LYS A 154 14.64 -15.30 1.21
CA LYS A 154 15.77 -14.33 1.34
C LYS A 154 15.65 -13.19 0.32
N LYS A 155 14.45 -12.66 0.13
CA LYS A 155 14.18 -11.49 -0.71
C LYS A 155 14.02 -10.25 0.14
N GLU A 156 14.50 -9.12 -0.37
CA GLU A 156 14.23 -7.83 0.24
C GLU A 156 12.77 -7.42 -0.01
N MET A 157 12.20 -6.68 0.95
CA MET A 157 10.87 -6.07 0.79
C MET A 157 10.93 -4.61 1.25
N ILE A 158 10.34 -3.74 0.44
CA ILE A 158 10.17 -2.32 0.73
C ILE A 158 8.68 -2.04 0.77
N VAL A 159 8.20 -1.50 1.90
CA VAL A 159 6.83 -1.03 2.04
C VAL A 159 6.81 0.48 1.83
N LEU A 160 6.07 0.93 0.83
CA LEU A 160 5.81 2.34 0.59
C LEU A 160 4.55 2.71 1.38
N ASP A 161 4.77 3.22 2.58
CA ASP A 161 3.73 3.47 3.56
C ASP A 161 2.71 4.51 3.07
N ARG A 162 1.45 4.27 3.41
CA ARG A 162 0.32 5.16 3.17
C ARG A 162 -0.42 5.41 4.48
N PRO A 163 -0.94 6.62 4.70
CA PRO A 163 -1.61 6.95 5.94
C PRO A 163 -2.81 6.02 6.17
N ASN A 164 -2.90 5.45 7.37
CA ASN A 164 -4.10 4.75 7.80
C ASN A 164 -5.21 5.80 8.07
N PRO A 165 -6.40 5.67 7.48
CA PRO A 165 -7.53 6.56 7.77
C PRO A 165 -8.04 6.42 9.21
N CYS A 166 -7.78 5.26 9.86
CA CYS A 166 -8.00 5.07 11.29
C CYS A 166 -6.70 5.40 12.04
N ASP A 167 -6.73 6.38 12.94
CA ASP A 167 -5.57 6.85 13.71
C ASP A 167 -5.25 5.99 14.94
N TYR A 168 -6.06 4.97 15.20
CA TYR A 168 -5.89 4.04 16.32
C TYR A 168 -6.05 2.59 15.87
N VAL A 169 -5.44 1.68 16.66
CA VAL A 169 -5.60 0.24 16.51
C VAL A 169 -6.30 -0.30 17.73
N GLU A 170 -7.49 -0.83 17.56
CA GLU A 170 -8.34 -1.36 18.61
C GLU A 170 -8.95 -2.70 18.19
N GLY A 171 -9.43 -3.42 19.18
CA GLY A 171 -10.09 -4.70 18.95
C GLY A 171 -9.21 -5.91 19.31
N PRO A 172 -9.83 -7.06 19.46
CA PRO A 172 -9.16 -8.28 19.90
C PRO A 172 -8.29 -8.88 18.80
N VAL A 173 -7.21 -9.52 19.19
CA VAL A 173 -6.44 -10.39 18.31
C VAL A 173 -7.31 -11.56 17.86
N LEU A 174 -7.27 -11.91 16.57
CA LEU A 174 -8.03 -13.02 16.01
C LEU A 174 -7.61 -14.34 16.66
N LYS A 175 -8.58 -15.03 17.28
CA LYS A 175 -8.35 -16.36 17.84
C LYS A 175 -8.33 -17.43 16.74
N ALA A 176 -7.54 -18.49 16.93
CA ALA A 176 -7.31 -19.53 15.92
C ALA A 176 -8.59 -20.13 15.33
N GLY A 177 -9.63 -20.35 16.13
CA GLY A 177 -10.92 -20.91 15.68
C GLY A 177 -11.78 -19.96 14.86
N TYR A 178 -11.40 -18.70 14.70
CA TYR A 178 -12.19 -17.67 14.00
C TYR A 178 -11.54 -17.20 12.70
N LYS A 179 -10.55 -17.92 12.20
CA LYS A 179 -9.97 -17.60 10.88
C LYS A 179 -11.02 -17.74 9.78
N SER A 180 -11.06 -16.77 8.89
CA SER A 180 -11.94 -16.74 7.74
C SER A 180 -11.20 -16.19 6.52
N PHE A 181 -11.84 -16.09 5.38
CA PHE A 181 -11.22 -15.50 4.19
C PHE A 181 -11.00 -13.98 4.31
N VAL A 182 -11.70 -13.29 5.21
CA VAL A 182 -11.53 -11.85 5.49
C VAL A 182 -10.73 -11.57 6.77
N GLY A 183 -10.68 -12.52 7.70
CA GLY A 183 -9.90 -12.44 8.94
C GLY A 183 -8.87 -13.56 8.98
N MET A 184 -7.68 -13.34 8.42
CA MET A 184 -6.69 -14.41 8.20
C MET A 184 -5.62 -14.46 9.28
N LEU A 185 -5.27 -13.33 9.89
CA LEU A 185 -4.09 -13.17 10.73
C LEU A 185 -4.44 -12.75 12.16
N PRO A 186 -3.66 -13.19 13.16
CA PRO A 186 -3.84 -12.79 14.54
C PRO A 186 -3.24 -11.40 14.82
N LEU A 187 -3.65 -10.40 14.01
CA LEU A 187 -3.21 -9.02 14.16
C LEU A 187 -4.28 -8.18 14.85
N PRO A 188 -3.88 -7.20 15.69
CA PRO A 188 -4.78 -6.23 16.28
C PRO A 188 -5.13 -5.18 15.20
N VAL A 189 -6.26 -5.33 14.57
CA VAL A 189 -6.86 -4.35 13.63
C VAL A 189 -8.34 -4.23 13.92
N LEU A 190 -8.94 -3.10 13.53
CA LEU A 190 -10.37 -2.85 13.70
C LEU A 190 -11.24 -3.81 12.89
#